data_1df60f9c9e8dbfb96bc309c425942444
#
_entry.id   1df60f9c9e8dbfb96bc309c425942444
#
_cell.length_a   1.000
_cell.length_b   1.000
_cell.length_c   1.000
_cell.angle_alpha   90.00
_cell.angle_beta   90.00
_cell.angle_gamma   90.00
#
_symmetry.space_group_name_H-M   'P 1'
#
loop_
_entity.id
_entity.type
_entity.pdbx_description
1 polymer ?
#
loop_
_entity_poly.entity_id
_entity_poly.type
_entity_poly.pdbx_seq_one_letter_code
_entity_poly.pdbx_strand_id
1 'polypeptide(L)'
;MSFKELSIMSDKKGTVLFYPYVPKKSLKILKKTLSTRWIGQGPMVDKFEKKFSDTFLNGKECVSTGSGTDALHLAYLLAGIKKNDEVITPVFTCTATNIPL
;
A
#
# COMPACT_ATOMS: atom_id res chain seq x y z
N MET A 1 23.45 -7.26 -4.27
CA MET A 1 23.16 -5.99 -3.59
C MET A 1 22.89 -6.27 -2.12
N SER A 2 23.77 -5.79 -1.25
CA SER A 2 23.63 -5.96 0.21
C SER A 2 22.63 -4.93 0.73
N PHE A 3 21.74 -5.32 1.66
CA PHE A 3 20.81 -4.39 2.33
C PHE A 3 21.50 -3.24 3.09
N LYS A 4 22.81 -3.32 3.30
CA LYS A 4 23.62 -2.22 3.84
C LYS A 4 23.72 -1.02 2.91
N GLU A 5 23.53 -1.21 1.61
CA GLU A 5 23.61 -0.11 0.62
C GLU A 5 22.32 0.71 0.53
N LEU A 6 21.21 0.21 1.09
CA LEU A 6 19.96 0.98 1.24
C LEU A 6 19.95 1.89 2.48
N SER A 7 20.98 1.81 3.32
CA SER A 7 21.18 2.73 4.46
C SER A 7 21.74 4.11 4.05
N ILE A 8 21.73 4.43 2.78
CA ILE A 8 22.33 5.63 2.18
C ILE A 8 21.68 6.94 2.64
N MET A 9 20.58 6.87 3.36
CA MET A 9 19.89 8.09 3.80
C MET A 9 20.04 8.41 5.29
N SER A 10 21.02 7.87 5.97
CA SER A 10 21.44 8.39 7.26
C SER A 10 22.47 9.51 7.08
N ASP A 11 22.09 10.55 6.38
CA ASP A 11 22.84 11.79 6.50
C ASP A 11 22.68 12.28 7.95
N LYS A 12 23.79 12.31 8.68
CA LYS A 12 23.84 12.65 10.11
C LYS A 12 23.34 14.07 10.42
N LYS A 13 22.88 14.82 9.42
CA LYS A 13 22.42 16.21 9.51
C LYS A 13 20.96 16.44 9.17
N GLY A 14 20.21 15.41 8.71
CA GLY A 14 18.84 15.58 8.29
C GLY A 14 17.87 14.65 9.02
N THR A 15 16.63 15.10 9.22
CA THR A 15 15.52 14.26 9.66
C THR A 15 14.96 13.52 8.44
N VAL A 16 15.03 12.20 8.46
CA VAL A 16 14.43 11.38 7.40
C VAL A 16 12.93 11.38 7.55
N LEU A 17 12.24 12.01 6.61
CA LEU A 17 10.78 12.12 6.63
C LEU A 17 10.08 10.80 6.26
N PHE A 18 10.71 9.99 5.42
CA PHE A 18 10.13 8.74 4.92
C PHE A 18 11.19 7.64 4.88
N TYR A 19 10.98 6.61 5.70
CA TYR A 19 11.86 5.45 5.76
C TYR A 19 11.03 4.16 5.83
N PRO A 20 10.76 3.50 4.68
CA PRO A 20 9.94 2.30 4.65
C PRO A 20 10.57 1.16 5.42
N TYR A 21 9.80 0.52 6.28
CA TYR A 21 10.22 -0.69 6.96
C TYR A 21 10.04 -1.91 6.05
N VAL A 22 11.13 -2.60 5.74
CA VAL A 22 11.11 -3.85 4.96
C VAL A 22 11.57 -5.00 5.86
N PRO A 23 10.67 -5.91 6.25
CA PRO A 23 11.04 -7.06 7.07
C PRO A 23 12.03 -7.98 6.36
N LYS A 24 13.02 -8.51 7.09
CA LYS A 24 13.99 -9.48 6.54
C LYS A 24 13.33 -10.72 5.91
N LYS A 25 12.14 -11.09 6.39
CA LYS A 25 11.36 -12.21 5.83
C LYS A 25 10.80 -11.94 4.44
N SER A 26 10.66 -10.68 4.03
CA SER A 26 10.04 -10.29 2.75
C SER A 26 10.77 -10.88 1.56
N LEU A 27 12.10 -10.90 1.57
CA LEU A 27 12.88 -11.48 0.48
C LEU A 27 12.64 -12.97 0.28
N LYS A 28 12.53 -13.72 1.37
CA LYS A 28 12.25 -15.17 1.30
C LYS A 28 10.87 -15.43 0.71
N ILE A 29 9.87 -14.65 1.14
CA ILE A 29 8.50 -14.77 0.64
C ILE A 29 8.44 -14.36 -0.82
N LEU A 30 9.05 -13.23 -1.19
CA LEU A 30 9.11 -12.74 -2.56
C LEU A 30 9.74 -13.78 -3.50
N LYS A 31 10.91 -14.33 -3.12
CA LYS A 31 11.57 -15.39 -3.90
C LYS A 31 10.64 -16.59 -4.12
N LYS A 32 9.94 -17.03 -3.06
CA LYS A 32 8.98 -18.14 -3.17
C LYS A 32 7.83 -17.79 -4.10
N THR A 33 7.25 -16.60 -3.98
CA THR A 33 6.12 -16.16 -4.83
C THR A 33 6.53 -16.08 -6.29
N LEU A 34 7.67 -15.45 -6.59
CA LEU A 34 8.18 -15.34 -7.96
C LEU A 34 8.47 -16.71 -8.59
N SER A 35 8.94 -17.69 -7.80
CA SER A 35 9.19 -19.05 -8.31
C SER A 35 7.91 -19.80 -8.70
N THR A 36 6.75 -19.39 -8.21
CA THR A 36 5.46 -19.95 -8.63
C THR A 36 4.99 -19.43 -9.99
N ARG A 37 5.62 -18.36 -10.49
CA ARG A 37 5.20 -17.58 -11.66
C ARG A 37 3.82 -16.92 -11.54
N TRP A 38 3.14 -17.05 -10.41
CA TRP A 38 1.89 -16.37 -10.16
C TRP A 38 2.13 -15.02 -9.51
N ILE A 39 2.33 -14.01 -10.35
CA ILE A 39 2.73 -12.66 -9.94
C ILE A 39 1.60 -11.63 -9.98
N GLY A 40 0.41 -12.03 -10.42
CA GLY A 40 -0.82 -11.24 -10.37
C GLY A 40 -1.70 -11.62 -9.18
N GLN A 41 -2.99 -11.35 -9.30
CA GLN A 41 -3.97 -11.79 -8.31
C GLN A 41 -3.99 -13.32 -8.22
N GLY A 42 -3.91 -13.84 -7.00
CA GLY A 42 -3.85 -15.27 -6.76
C GLY A 42 -3.67 -15.61 -5.28
N PRO A 43 -3.27 -16.83 -4.93
CA PRO A 43 -3.30 -17.34 -3.55
C PRO A 43 -2.57 -16.49 -2.51
N MET A 44 -1.58 -15.68 -2.92
CA MET A 44 -0.88 -14.78 -1.99
C MET A 44 -1.68 -13.51 -1.71
N VAL A 45 -2.43 -13.05 -2.70
CA VAL A 45 -3.37 -11.92 -2.55
C VAL A 45 -4.51 -12.34 -1.64
N ASP A 46 -5.12 -13.50 -1.90
CA ASP A 46 -6.21 -14.03 -1.07
C ASP A 46 -5.80 -14.17 0.40
N LYS A 47 -4.58 -14.67 0.64
CA LYS A 47 -4.02 -14.76 2.01
C LYS A 47 -3.79 -13.39 2.64
N PHE A 48 -3.37 -12.42 1.87
CA PHE A 48 -3.17 -11.05 2.34
C PHE A 48 -4.51 -10.44 2.74
N GLU A 49 -5.50 -10.49 1.84
CA GLU A 49 -6.84 -9.92 2.06
C GLU A 49 -7.50 -10.58 3.28
N LYS A 50 -7.47 -11.91 3.36
CA LYS A 50 -8.00 -12.62 4.52
C LYS A 50 -7.33 -12.18 5.82
N LYS A 51 -6.00 -12.14 5.86
CA LYS A 51 -5.27 -11.73 7.06
C LYS A 51 -5.52 -10.28 7.44
N PHE A 52 -5.62 -9.40 6.46
CA PHE A 52 -5.94 -7.99 6.66
C PHE A 52 -7.36 -7.84 7.24
N SER A 53 -8.32 -8.52 6.65
CA SER A 53 -9.70 -8.59 7.11
C SER A 53 -9.80 -9.06 8.57
N ASP A 54 -9.18 -10.20 8.89
CA ASP A 54 -9.21 -10.77 10.24
C ASP A 54 -8.53 -9.87 11.28
N THR A 55 -7.47 -9.13 10.88
CA THR A 55 -6.65 -8.34 11.81
C THR A 55 -7.21 -6.93 12.03
N PHE A 56 -7.73 -6.28 11.00
CA PHE A 56 -8.06 -4.87 11.02
C PHE A 56 -9.53 -4.55 10.78
N LEU A 57 -10.29 -5.48 10.17
CA LEU A 57 -11.65 -5.21 9.73
C LEU A 57 -12.71 -6.09 10.43
N ASN A 58 -12.34 -6.79 11.50
CA ASN A 58 -13.24 -7.70 12.23
C ASN A 58 -13.93 -8.74 11.31
N GLY A 59 -13.20 -9.27 10.33
CA GLY A 59 -13.68 -10.27 9.40
C GLY A 59 -14.48 -9.74 8.21
N LYS A 60 -14.63 -8.41 8.05
CA LYS A 60 -15.28 -7.82 6.87
C LYS A 60 -14.42 -8.01 5.64
N GLU A 61 -15.05 -8.27 4.52
CA GLU A 61 -14.36 -8.43 3.23
C GLU A 61 -13.59 -7.17 2.84
N CYS A 62 -12.48 -7.36 2.16
CA CYS A 62 -11.67 -6.30 1.59
C CYS A 62 -11.08 -6.76 0.26
N VAL A 63 -10.74 -5.80 -0.58
CA VAL A 63 -10.10 -6.00 -1.86
C VAL A 63 -8.81 -5.20 -1.90
N SER A 64 -7.72 -5.85 -2.27
CA SER A 64 -6.44 -5.18 -2.49
C SER A 64 -6.40 -4.55 -3.87
N THR A 65 -5.72 -3.41 -3.96
CA THR A 65 -5.53 -2.66 -5.21
C THR A 65 -4.04 -2.52 -5.51
N GLY A 66 -3.69 -2.06 -6.71
CA GLY A 66 -2.30 -1.90 -7.14
C GLY A 66 -1.54 -0.82 -6.36
N SER A 67 -2.25 0.17 -5.83
CA SER A 67 -1.67 1.29 -5.08
C SER A 67 -2.67 1.92 -4.12
N GLY A 68 -2.19 2.74 -3.18
CA GLY A 68 -3.05 3.57 -2.35
C GLY A 68 -3.86 4.59 -3.16
N THR A 69 -3.34 5.06 -4.28
CA THR A 69 -4.06 5.95 -5.22
C THR A 69 -5.28 5.24 -5.81
N ASP A 70 -5.10 3.99 -6.26
CA ASP A 70 -6.19 3.19 -6.81
C ASP A 70 -7.24 2.88 -5.74
N ALA A 71 -6.79 2.61 -4.50
CA ALA A 71 -7.68 2.37 -3.38
C ALA A 71 -8.54 3.61 -3.07
N LEU A 72 -7.94 4.80 -3.06
CA LEU A 72 -8.65 6.06 -2.84
C LEU A 72 -9.63 6.34 -3.98
N HIS A 73 -9.21 6.18 -5.23
CA HIS A 73 -10.09 6.36 -6.38
C HIS A 73 -11.30 5.43 -6.31
N LEU A 74 -11.08 4.14 -6.04
CA LEU A 74 -12.17 3.20 -5.86
C LEU A 74 -13.09 3.57 -4.69
N ALA A 75 -12.53 4.01 -3.56
CA ALA A 75 -13.30 4.46 -2.40
C ALA A 75 -14.17 5.67 -2.73
N TYR A 76 -13.68 6.64 -3.49
CA TYR A 76 -14.47 7.81 -3.91
C TYR A 76 -15.60 7.43 -4.85
N LEU A 77 -15.36 6.52 -5.80
CA LEU A 77 -16.40 5.99 -6.67
C LEU A 77 -17.49 5.26 -5.87
N LEU A 78 -17.09 4.42 -4.92
CA LEU A 78 -18.02 3.69 -4.05
C LEU A 78 -18.81 4.61 -3.10
N ALA A 79 -18.19 5.71 -2.67
CA ALA A 79 -18.88 6.75 -1.88
C ALA A 79 -19.86 7.56 -2.72
N GLY A 80 -19.85 7.40 -4.04
CA GLY A 80 -20.77 8.10 -4.94
C GLY A 80 -20.41 9.56 -5.19
N ILE A 81 -19.15 9.95 -4.96
CA ILE A 81 -18.65 11.32 -5.19
C ILE A 81 -18.79 11.66 -6.68
N LYS A 82 -19.31 12.83 -6.97
CA LYS A 82 -19.60 13.33 -8.31
C LYS A 82 -18.96 14.70 -8.52
N LYS A 83 -18.87 15.09 -9.78
CA LYS A 83 -18.46 16.45 -10.16
C LYS A 83 -19.29 17.50 -9.43
N ASN A 84 -18.63 18.47 -8.83
CA ASN A 84 -19.15 19.57 -8.00
C ASN A 84 -19.47 19.19 -6.55
N ASP A 85 -19.19 17.97 -6.10
CA ASP A 85 -19.25 17.65 -4.68
C ASP A 85 -18.08 18.29 -3.93
N GLU A 86 -18.29 18.68 -2.70
CA GLU A 86 -17.25 19.20 -1.82
C GLU A 86 -16.69 18.06 -0.96
N VAL A 87 -15.36 17.91 -0.98
CA VAL A 87 -14.66 16.87 -0.23
C VAL A 87 -13.61 17.48 0.70
N ILE A 88 -13.68 17.14 1.97
CA ILE A 88 -12.70 17.60 2.96
C ILE A 88 -11.51 16.64 2.96
N THR A 89 -10.34 17.15 2.67
CA THR A 89 -9.09 16.40 2.65
C THR A 89 -8.04 17.01 3.60
N PRO A 90 -7.08 16.21 4.11
CA PRO A 90 -5.96 16.74 4.89
C PRO A 90 -5.11 17.70 4.06
N VAL A 91 -4.65 18.80 4.67
CA VAL A 91 -3.73 19.75 4.02
C VAL A 91 -2.36 19.12 3.80
N PHE A 92 -1.89 18.33 4.78
CA PHE A 92 -0.62 17.60 4.68
C PHE A 92 -0.88 16.17 4.24
N THR A 93 -0.80 15.95 2.95
CA THR A 93 -1.04 14.62 2.33
C THR A 93 -0.27 14.49 1.02
N CYS A 94 -0.18 13.27 0.50
CA CYS A 94 0.32 13.03 -0.84
C CYS A 94 -0.69 13.55 -1.89
N THR A 95 -0.20 14.07 -3.00
CA THR A 95 -1.03 14.54 -4.14
C THR A 95 -2.00 13.46 -4.63
N ALA A 96 -1.60 12.19 -4.52
CA ALA A 96 -2.44 11.03 -4.83
C ALA A 96 -3.79 11.00 -4.08
N THR A 97 -3.91 11.69 -2.95
CA THR A 97 -5.19 11.80 -2.22
C THR A 97 -6.20 12.67 -2.96
N ASN A 98 -5.74 13.70 -3.66
CA ASN A 98 -6.61 14.69 -4.30
C ASN A 98 -6.78 14.47 -5.82
N ILE A 99 -5.83 13.78 -6.48
CA ILE A 99 -5.90 13.54 -7.93
C ILE A 99 -7.17 12.77 -8.36
N PRO A 100 -7.64 11.77 -7.61
CA PRO A 100 -8.83 11.00 -8.02
C PRO A 100 -10.16 11.72 -7.78
N LEU A 101 -10.14 12.89 -7.11
CA LEU A 101 -11.31 13.73 -6.87
C LEU A 101 -11.62 14.57 -8.10
#